data_b11733872e7a2ad4cd33639598871f72
#
_entry.id   b11733872e7a2ad4cd33639598871f72
#
_cell.length_a   1.000
_cell.length_b   1.000
_cell.length_c   1.000
_cell.angle_alpha   90.00
_cell.angle_beta   90.00
_cell.angle_gamma   90.00
#
_symmetry.space_group_name_H-M   'P 1'
#
loop_
_entity.id
_entity.type
_entity.pdbx_description
1 polymer ?
#
loop_
_entity_poly.entity_id
_entity_poly.type
_entity_poly.pdbx_seq_one_letter_code
_entity_poly.pdbx_strand_id
1 'polypeptide(L)'
;MKRDDAWAGLLDADEKVIWQGQPDSGIKPTLSMIGNAGVGLFFAFMGLRGLFQSYSDSGPHGNSLLIFSGFGLIFAGYHVLAPGFLRRYTWYMLTDRRAFIAENVPFCGLTTTSYPITSETVIELEEGTPPSVIFASENKSFARMFFIDRGPSNSEIGFEYIADARHVLKLMRDIQKGGA
;
A
#
# COMPACT_ATOMS: atom_id res chain seq x y z
N MET A 1 -18.94 -4.80 -4.23
CA MET A 1 -18.70 -6.20 -3.84
C MET A 1 -18.91 -6.30 -2.34
N LYS A 2 -19.70 -7.25 -1.87
CA LYS A 2 -19.84 -7.48 -0.43
C LYS A 2 -18.56 -8.14 0.09
N ARG A 3 -18.20 -7.84 1.34
CA ARG A 3 -16.99 -8.36 2.00
C ARG A 3 -16.87 -9.89 1.93
N ASP A 4 -18.01 -10.58 1.98
CA ASP A 4 -18.11 -12.04 1.98
C ASP A 4 -17.73 -12.68 0.63
N ASP A 5 -17.87 -11.94 -0.48
CA ASP A 5 -17.55 -12.43 -1.83
C ASP A 5 -16.03 -12.57 -2.06
N ALA A 6 -15.20 -11.82 -1.31
CA ALA A 6 -13.74 -11.85 -1.44
C ALA A 6 -13.12 -13.15 -0.90
N TRP A 7 -13.85 -13.85 -0.02
CA TRP A 7 -13.36 -15.02 0.72
C TRP A 7 -14.03 -16.32 0.30
N ALA A 8 -15.02 -16.24 -0.62
CA ALA A 8 -15.77 -17.40 -1.05
C ALA A 8 -14.86 -18.47 -1.69
N GLY A 9 -14.86 -19.66 -1.13
CA GLY A 9 -14.10 -20.82 -1.65
C GLY A 9 -12.58 -20.81 -1.34
N LEU A 10 -12.08 -19.88 -0.51
CA LEU A 10 -10.67 -19.81 -0.13
C LEU A 10 -10.37 -20.55 1.18
N LEU A 11 -11.36 -20.73 2.03
CA LEU A 11 -11.22 -21.37 3.32
C LEU A 11 -11.31 -22.90 3.20
N ASP A 12 -10.47 -23.61 3.93
CA ASP A 12 -10.57 -25.04 4.10
C ASP A 12 -11.82 -25.39 4.96
N ALA A 13 -12.34 -26.62 4.84
CA ALA A 13 -13.60 -27.02 5.50
C ALA A 13 -13.59 -26.83 7.02
N ASP A 14 -12.44 -26.96 7.65
CA ASP A 14 -12.24 -26.85 9.11
C ASP A 14 -11.61 -25.52 9.54
N GLU A 15 -11.37 -24.61 8.60
CA GLU A 15 -10.66 -23.34 8.85
C GLU A 15 -11.63 -22.29 9.41
N LYS A 16 -11.27 -21.72 10.56
CA LYS A 16 -12.11 -20.74 11.26
C LYS A 16 -11.57 -19.34 11.12
N VAL A 17 -12.43 -18.41 10.74
CA VAL A 17 -12.10 -16.99 10.73
C VAL A 17 -12.08 -16.46 12.16
N ILE A 18 -10.94 -15.90 12.58
CA ILE A 18 -10.74 -15.34 13.92
C ILE A 18 -10.93 -13.82 13.91
N TRP A 19 -10.46 -13.16 12.85
CA TRP A 19 -10.52 -11.71 12.74
C TRP A 19 -10.61 -11.26 11.28
N GLN A 20 -11.27 -10.12 11.06
CA GLN A 20 -11.34 -9.45 9.76
C GLN A 20 -11.23 -7.93 9.94
N GLY A 21 -10.51 -7.27 9.03
CA GLY A 21 -10.34 -5.83 9.06
C GLY A 21 -10.01 -5.20 7.72
N GLN A 22 -9.86 -3.90 7.75
CA GLN A 22 -9.40 -3.08 6.63
C GLN A 22 -8.34 -2.09 7.12
N PRO A 23 -7.38 -1.72 6.27
CA PRO A 23 -6.45 -0.66 6.59
C PRO A 23 -7.16 0.70 6.65
N ASP A 24 -6.64 1.61 7.47
CA ASP A 24 -7.00 3.01 7.39
C ASP A 24 -6.59 3.60 6.03
N SER A 25 -7.55 4.13 5.31
CA SER A 25 -7.37 4.71 3.97
C SER A 25 -6.88 6.16 3.99
N GLY A 26 -6.60 6.73 5.17
CA GLY A 26 -6.06 8.07 5.31
C GLY A 26 -4.70 8.24 4.64
N ILE A 27 -4.35 9.49 4.31
CA ILE A 27 -3.00 9.81 3.81
C ILE A 27 -2.01 9.63 4.96
N LYS A 28 -1.05 8.73 4.79
CA LYS A 28 0.03 8.47 5.75
C LYS A 28 1.34 8.98 5.15
N PRO A 29 1.87 10.11 5.64
CA PRO A 29 3.10 10.67 5.09
C PRO A 29 4.28 9.75 5.44
N THR A 30 4.86 9.14 4.40
CA THR A 30 6.11 8.39 4.48
C THR A 30 7.25 9.21 3.88
N LEU A 31 8.48 8.91 4.25
CA LEU A 31 9.65 9.61 3.72
C LEU A 31 9.76 9.45 2.21
N SER A 32 9.47 8.25 1.69
CA SER A 32 9.44 7.97 0.25
C SER A 32 8.34 8.78 -0.46
N MET A 33 7.14 8.87 0.12
CA MET A 33 6.06 9.68 -0.42
C MET A 33 6.46 11.16 -0.52
N ILE A 34 7.07 11.71 0.53
CA ILE A 34 7.54 13.11 0.55
C ILE A 34 8.63 13.32 -0.49
N GLY A 35 9.61 12.39 -0.59
CA GLY A 35 10.69 12.43 -1.56
C GLY A 35 10.17 12.41 -3.00
N ASN A 36 9.29 11.45 -3.33
CA ASN A 36 8.73 11.31 -4.67
C ASN A 36 7.83 12.51 -5.04
N ALA A 37 7.01 13.00 -4.11
CA ALA A 37 6.22 14.22 -4.32
C ALA A 37 7.13 15.42 -4.56
N GLY A 38 8.25 15.54 -3.82
CA GLY A 38 9.24 16.59 -4.00
C GLY A 38 9.89 16.54 -5.39
N VAL A 39 10.24 15.36 -5.89
CA VAL A 39 10.76 15.16 -7.26
C VAL A 39 9.72 15.61 -8.30
N GLY A 40 8.46 15.21 -8.15
CA GLY A 40 7.39 15.64 -9.06
C GLY A 40 7.17 17.14 -9.06
N LEU A 41 7.15 17.77 -7.89
CA LEU A 41 7.03 19.23 -7.75
C LEU A 41 8.24 19.97 -8.33
N PHE A 42 9.45 19.42 -8.20
CA PHE A 42 10.64 19.96 -8.84
C PHE A 42 10.50 19.99 -10.36
N PHE A 43 10.07 18.89 -11.00
CA PHE A 43 9.81 18.86 -12.42
C PHE A 43 8.71 19.83 -12.86
N ALA A 44 7.64 19.91 -12.05
CA ALA A 44 6.57 20.87 -12.31
C ALA A 44 7.08 22.32 -12.28
N PHE A 45 7.89 22.66 -11.29
CA PHE A 45 8.50 23.99 -11.15
C PHE A 45 9.45 24.30 -12.30
N MET A 46 10.33 23.36 -12.68
CA MET A 46 11.26 23.53 -13.81
C MET A 46 10.52 23.75 -15.13
N GLY A 47 9.45 22.97 -15.37
CA GLY A 47 8.61 23.15 -16.54
C GLY A 47 7.92 24.51 -16.58
N LEU A 48 7.36 24.96 -15.45
CA LEU A 48 6.72 26.27 -15.31
C LEU A 48 7.70 27.42 -15.51
N ARG A 49 8.88 27.32 -14.89
CA ARG A 49 9.95 28.33 -15.08
C ARG A 49 10.39 28.45 -16.53
N GLY A 50 10.55 27.29 -17.20
CA GLY A 50 10.91 27.25 -18.62
C GLY A 50 9.83 27.88 -19.52
N LEU A 51 8.56 27.72 -19.18
CA LEU A 51 7.44 28.40 -19.86
C LEU A 51 7.56 29.93 -19.75
N PHE A 52 7.81 30.43 -18.56
CA PHE A 52 8.00 31.87 -18.34
C PHE A 52 9.15 32.42 -19.19
N GLN A 53 10.27 31.70 -19.27
CA GLN A 53 11.43 32.11 -20.07
C GLN A 53 11.16 32.02 -21.58
N SER A 54 10.50 30.98 -22.04
CA SER A 54 10.13 30.79 -23.46
C SER A 54 9.10 31.82 -23.92
N TYR A 55 8.21 32.29 -23.07
CA TYR A 55 7.27 33.35 -23.37
C TYR A 55 7.98 34.71 -23.62
N SER A 56 9.10 34.94 -22.92
CA SER A 56 9.92 36.14 -23.12
C SER A 56 10.73 36.11 -24.42
N ASP A 57 11.18 34.93 -24.87
CA ASP A 57 12.11 34.74 -25.97
C ASP A 57 11.45 34.33 -27.29
N SER A 58 10.12 34.28 -27.40
CA SER A 58 9.35 33.89 -28.58
C SER A 58 9.74 32.57 -29.25
N GLY A 59 10.27 31.59 -28.43
CA GLY A 59 10.76 30.30 -28.91
C GLY A 59 9.67 29.21 -28.98
N PRO A 60 9.79 28.21 -29.87
CA PRO A 60 8.76 27.16 -30.11
C PRO A 60 8.64 26.08 -29.04
N HIS A 61 9.32 26.19 -27.91
CA HIS A 61 9.45 25.13 -26.93
C HIS A 61 8.36 25.08 -25.81
N GLY A 62 7.37 25.98 -25.85
CA GLY A 62 6.36 26.09 -24.79
C GLY A 62 5.55 24.83 -24.54
N ASN A 63 5.20 24.08 -25.62
CA ASN A 63 4.36 22.88 -25.45
C ASN A 63 5.05 21.71 -24.72
N SER A 64 6.34 21.50 -24.97
CA SER A 64 7.09 20.45 -24.29
C SER A 64 7.29 20.75 -22.79
N LEU A 65 7.43 22.03 -22.45
CA LEU A 65 7.56 22.48 -21.07
C LEU A 65 6.24 22.34 -20.29
N LEU A 66 5.09 22.56 -20.93
CA LEU A 66 3.76 22.27 -20.37
C LEU A 66 3.58 20.80 -20.06
N ILE A 67 3.97 19.91 -21.00
CA ILE A 67 3.91 18.46 -20.80
C ILE A 67 4.78 18.05 -19.61
N PHE A 68 5.97 18.60 -19.49
CA PHE A 68 6.89 18.32 -18.39
C PHE A 68 6.33 18.76 -17.03
N SER A 69 5.74 19.96 -17.00
CA SER A 69 5.08 20.50 -15.80
C SER A 69 3.86 19.66 -15.40
N GLY A 70 3.02 19.30 -16.38
CA GLY A 70 1.87 18.43 -16.17
C GLY A 70 2.25 17.05 -15.65
N PHE A 71 3.27 16.43 -16.24
CA PHE A 71 3.79 15.15 -15.79
C PHE A 71 4.29 15.22 -14.32
N GLY A 72 5.04 16.27 -13.96
CA GLY A 72 5.52 16.47 -12.61
C GLY A 72 4.38 16.56 -11.57
N LEU A 73 3.31 17.30 -11.90
CA LEU A 73 2.12 17.41 -11.03
C LEU A 73 1.38 16.09 -10.89
N ILE A 74 1.18 15.37 -12.00
CA ILE A 74 0.51 14.06 -12.00
C ILE A 74 1.34 13.07 -11.19
N PHE A 75 2.65 13.05 -11.37
CA PHE A 75 3.57 12.19 -10.60
C PHE A 75 3.52 12.49 -9.10
N ALA A 76 3.60 13.75 -8.71
CA ALA A 76 3.47 14.15 -7.31
C ALA A 76 2.11 13.75 -6.71
N GLY A 77 1.02 14.05 -7.43
CA GLY A 77 -0.34 13.70 -7.00
C GLY A 77 -0.55 12.19 -6.87
N TYR A 78 -0.02 11.41 -7.81
CA TYR A 78 -0.07 9.95 -7.76
C TYR A 78 0.60 9.41 -6.48
N HIS A 79 1.82 9.83 -6.18
CA HIS A 79 2.53 9.33 -5.00
C HIS A 79 1.90 9.75 -3.66
N VAL A 80 1.15 10.84 -3.64
CA VAL A 80 0.42 11.28 -2.44
C VAL A 80 -0.92 10.56 -2.28
N LEU A 81 -1.68 10.40 -3.36
CA LEU A 81 -3.07 9.96 -3.29
C LEU A 81 -3.24 8.44 -3.49
N ALA A 82 -2.42 7.83 -4.36
CA ALA A 82 -2.58 6.43 -4.73
C ALA A 82 -2.48 5.45 -3.54
N PRO A 83 -1.55 5.60 -2.58
CA PRO A 83 -1.48 4.67 -1.46
C PRO A 83 -2.76 4.64 -0.62
N GLY A 84 -3.33 5.81 -0.30
CA GLY A 84 -4.59 5.91 0.43
C GLY A 84 -5.78 5.36 -0.37
N PHE A 85 -5.81 5.61 -1.69
CA PHE A 85 -6.83 5.08 -2.57
C PHE A 85 -6.77 3.55 -2.65
N LEU A 86 -5.60 2.97 -2.83
CA LEU A 86 -5.43 1.51 -2.92
C LEU A 86 -5.83 0.80 -1.63
N ARG A 87 -5.52 1.38 -0.46
CA ARG A 87 -5.92 0.83 0.83
C ARG A 87 -7.44 0.69 1.01
N ARG A 88 -8.26 1.50 0.34
CA ARG A 88 -9.73 1.35 0.35
C ARG A 88 -10.22 0.06 -0.31
N TYR A 89 -9.40 -0.53 -1.15
CA TYR A 89 -9.69 -1.75 -1.89
C TYR A 89 -8.93 -2.97 -1.34
N THR A 90 -8.36 -2.83 -0.14
CA THR A 90 -7.65 -3.90 0.56
C THR A 90 -8.48 -4.38 1.75
N TRP A 91 -8.55 -5.69 1.92
CA TRP A 91 -9.22 -6.36 3.04
C TRP A 91 -8.26 -7.37 3.65
N TYR A 92 -8.36 -7.52 4.96
CA TYR A 92 -7.56 -8.43 5.75
C TYR A 92 -8.45 -9.46 6.42
N MET A 93 -7.98 -10.70 6.50
CA MET A 93 -8.61 -11.77 7.26
C MET A 93 -7.54 -12.62 7.93
N LEU A 94 -7.76 -12.95 9.19
CA LEU A 94 -6.95 -13.87 9.97
C LEU A 94 -7.80 -15.10 10.31
N THR A 95 -7.27 -16.27 10.00
CA THR A 95 -7.84 -17.55 10.38
C THR A 95 -7.00 -18.21 11.48
N ASP A 96 -7.41 -19.39 11.90
CA ASP A 96 -6.66 -20.21 12.86
C ASP A 96 -5.36 -20.81 12.29
N ARG A 97 -5.03 -20.58 11.00
CA ARG A 97 -3.86 -21.16 10.31
C ARG A 97 -3.06 -20.14 9.51
N ARG A 98 -3.71 -19.14 8.93
CA ARG A 98 -3.07 -18.22 7.97
C ARG A 98 -3.70 -16.84 7.95
N ALA A 99 -2.92 -15.88 7.50
CA ALA A 99 -3.37 -14.53 7.23
C ALA A 99 -3.65 -14.35 5.73
N PHE A 100 -4.75 -13.67 5.39
CA PHE A 100 -5.14 -13.36 4.02
C PHE A 100 -5.13 -11.86 3.78
N ILE A 101 -4.61 -11.47 2.63
CA ILE A 101 -4.70 -10.12 2.09
C ILE A 101 -5.42 -10.18 0.76
N ALA A 102 -6.58 -9.56 0.67
CA ALA A 102 -7.35 -9.45 -0.57
C ALA A 102 -7.34 -8.00 -1.07
N GLU A 103 -7.06 -7.84 -2.33
CA GLU A 103 -7.02 -6.56 -3.02
C GLU A 103 -7.95 -6.60 -4.23
N ASN A 104 -8.94 -5.72 -4.26
CA ASN A 104 -9.87 -5.60 -5.39
C ASN A 104 -9.78 -4.21 -6.01
N VAL A 105 -8.64 -3.93 -6.62
CA VAL A 105 -8.38 -2.64 -7.26
C VAL A 105 -9.22 -2.53 -8.54
N PRO A 106 -9.94 -1.41 -8.77
CA PRO A 106 -10.67 -1.17 -10.01
C PRO A 106 -9.78 -1.42 -11.24
N PHE A 107 -10.32 -2.12 -12.22
CA PHE A 107 -9.66 -2.51 -13.49
C PHE A 107 -8.57 -3.59 -13.37
N CYS A 108 -8.07 -3.92 -12.17
CA CYS A 108 -7.06 -4.96 -11.96
C CYS A 108 -7.66 -6.30 -11.47
N GLY A 109 -8.92 -6.27 -11.02
CA GLY A 109 -9.60 -7.44 -10.48
C GLY A 109 -9.27 -7.76 -9.02
N LEU A 110 -9.78 -8.88 -8.54
CA LEU A 110 -9.53 -9.39 -7.20
C LEU A 110 -8.26 -10.23 -7.18
N THR A 111 -7.34 -9.88 -6.31
CA THR A 111 -6.16 -10.68 -5.99
C THR A 111 -6.18 -11.02 -4.51
N THR A 112 -6.04 -12.30 -4.18
CA THR A 112 -5.97 -12.74 -2.78
C THR A 112 -4.68 -13.53 -2.58
N THR A 113 -3.93 -13.16 -1.55
CA THR A 113 -2.70 -13.84 -1.14
C THR A 113 -2.85 -14.33 0.29
N SER A 114 -2.38 -15.55 0.56
CA SER A 114 -2.41 -16.15 1.90
C SER A 114 -1.00 -16.41 2.41
N TYR A 115 -0.80 -16.17 3.70
CA TYR A 115 0.46 -16.34 4.40
C TYR A 115 0.24 -17.25 5.60
N PRO A 116 0.86 -18.45 5.65
CA PRO A 116 0.71 -19.36 6.77
C PRO A 116 1.36 -18.75 8.03
N ILE A 117 0.68 -18.87 9.15
CA ILE A 117 1.19 -18.48 10.46
C ILE A 117 1.70 -19.74 11.17
N THR A 118 3.02 -19.86 11.25
CA THR A 118 3.70 -20.99 11.89
C THR A 118 4.50 -20.53 13.08
N SER A 119 5.01 -21.46 13.88
CA SER A 119 5.92 -21.16 15.00
C SER A 119 7.19 -20.41 14.59
N GLU A 120 7.59 -20.51 13.31
CA GLU A 120 8.79 -19.86 12.75
C GLU A 120 8.49 -18.48 12.14
N THR A 121 7.21 -18.11 11.98
CA THR A 121 6.82 -16.81 11.41
C THR A 121 7.26 -15.69 12.34
N VAL A 122 8.08 -14.77 11.87
CA VAL A 122 8.44 -13.57 12.62
C VAL A 122 7.27 -12.59 12.55
N ILE A 123 6.72 -12.24 13.71
CA ILE A 123 5.58 -11.31 13.80
C ILE A 123 6.03 -10.10 14.59
N GLU A 124 6.01 -8.94 13.95
CA GLU A 124 6.44 -7.66 14.50
C GLU A 124 5.30 -6.66 14.52
N LEU A 125 5.28 -5.80 15.53
CA LEU A 125 4.40 -4.65 15.60
C LEU A 125 5.18 -3.42 15.16
N GLU A 126 4.78 -2.85 14.04
CA GLU A 126 5.27 -1.55 13.61
C GLU A 126 4.41 -0.46 14.25
N GLU A 127 5.02 0.36 15.08
CA GLU A 127 4.32 1.47 15.74
C GLU A 127 4.00 2.57 14.72
N GLY A 128 2.77 3.04 14.74
CA GLY A 128 2.27 4.06 13.82
C GLY A 128 0.91 4.57 14.26
N THR A 129 0.29 5.41 13.45
CA THR A 129 -1.05 5.96 13.73
C THR A 129 -1.96 5.79 12.50
N PRO A 130 -2.72 4.67 12.44
CA PRO A 130 -2.70 3.48 13.29
C PRO A 130 -1.46 2.60 13.09
N PRO A 131 -1.17 1.66 14.02
CA PRO A 131 -0.05 0.73 13.90
C PRO A 131 -0.31 -0.38 12.86
N SER A 132 0.75 -1.15 12.53
CA SER A 132 0.71 -2.27 11.58
C SER A 132 1.25 -3.55 12.22
N VAL A 133 0.82 -4.72 11.75
CA VAL A 133 1.36 -6.03 12.15
C VAL A 133 2.03 -6.67 10.95
N ILE A 134 3.34 -6.80 10.98
CA ILE A 134 4.16 -7.38 9.92
C ILE A 134 4.43 -8.84 10.23
N PHE A 135 4.28 -9.74 9.25
CA PHE A 135 4.45 -11.18 9.44
C PHE A 135 5.11 -11.90 8.25
N ALA A 136 5.42 -11.20 7.17
CA ALA A 136 6.14 -11.76 6.02
C ALA A 136 6.99 -10.69 5.34
N SER A 137 7.92 -11.13 4.51
CA SER A 137 8.69 -10.25 3.63
C SER A 137 8.83 -10.88 2.24
N GLU A 138 8.65 -10.09 1.21
CA GLU A 138 8.86 -10.49 -0.18
C GLU A 138 9.88 -9.60 -0.87
N ASN A 139 10.66 -10.19 -1.77
CA ASN A 139 11.60 -9.45 -2.61
C ASN A 139 10.82 -8.77 -3.75
N LYS A 140 10.48 -7.50 -3.62
CA LYS A 140 9.71 -6.76 -4.63
C LYS A 140 10.55 -6.54 -5.89
N SER A 141 9.98 -6.85 -7.05
CA SER A 141 10.58 -6.50 -8.35
C SER A 141 10.76 -4.98 -8.47
N PHE A 142 11.84 -4.55 -9.13
CA PHE A 142 12.18 -3.14 -9.37
C PHE A 142 11.02 -2.30 -9.95
N ALA A 143 10.21 -2.90 -10.82
CA ALA A 143 9.03 -2.23 -11.38
C ALA A 143 7.95 -1.91 -10.31
N ARG A 144 7.76 -2.77 -9.31
CA ARG A 144 6.83 -2.53 -8.19
C ARG A 144 7.32 -1.42 -7.26
N MET A 145 8.62 -1.28 -7.12
CA MET A 145 9.23 -0.23 -6.31
C MET A 145 8.94 1.18 -6.84
N PHE A 146 8.86 1.36 -8.17
CA PHE A 146 8.60 2.66 -8.79
C PHE A 146 7.11 3.03 -8.92
N PHE A 147 6.25 2.05 -9.16
CA PHE A 147 4.86 2.31 -9.54
C PHE A 147 3.84 2.07 -8.42
N ILE A 148 4.19 1.31 -7.39
CA ILE A 148 3.25 0.94 -6.32
C ILE A 148 4.00 0.97 -4.99
N ASP A 149 4.39 2.16 -4.54
CA ASP A 149 4.91 2.34 -3.19
C ASP A 149 3.74 2.36 -2.20
N ARG A 150 3.51 1.26 -1.51
CA ARG A 150 2.42 1.09 -0.54
C ARG A 150 2.84 1.30 0.92
N GLY A 151 4.10 1.56 1.17
CA GLY A 151 4.58 1.64 2.54
C GLY A 151 6.09 1.68 2.66
N PRO A 152 6.65 1.43 3.83
CA PRO A 152 8.07 1.47 4.06
C PRO A 152 8.83 0.61 3.06
N SER A 153 9.98 1.06 2.69
CA SER A 153 10.84 0.66 1.57
C SER A 153 11.25 -0.82 1.55
N ASN A 154 10.90 -1.60 2.53
CA ASN A 154 11.16 -3.02 2.60
C ASN A 154 9.91 -3.79 2.21
N SER A 155 10.11 -4.80 1.46
CA SER A 155 9.30 -5.95 1.13
C SER A 155 8.50 -6.58 2.30
N GLU A 156 8.22 -5.82 3.34
CA GLU A 156 7.47 -6.25 4.51
C GLU A 156 5.99 -6.36 4.18
N ILE A 157 5.41 -7.50 4.56
CA ILE A 157 4.01 -7.81 4.30
C ILE A 157 3.33 -7.97 5.65
N GLY A 158 2.19 -7.31 5.78
CA GLY A 158 1.46 -7.31 7.03
C GLY A 158 0.06 -6.74 6.90
N PHE A 159 -0.61 -6.68 8.02
CA PHE A 159 -1.85 -5.94 8.16
C PHE A 159 -1.51 -4.49 8.52
N GLU A 160 -1.46 -3.66 7.50
CA GLU A 160 -1.04 -2.26 7.61
C GLU A 160 -2.14 -1.37 8.17
N TYR A 161 -1.77 -0.42 9.02
CA TYR A 161 -2.62 0.67 9.51
C TYR A 161 -3.98 0.20 10.07
N ILE A 162 -3.99 -0.80 10.92
CA ILE A 162 -5.20 -1.33 11.56
C ILE A 162 -5.35 -0.81 13.00
N ALA A 163 -6.57 -0.39 13.37
CA ALA A 163 -6.83 0.22 14.67
C ALA A 163 -6.57 -0.74 15.85
N ASP A 164 -6.80 -2.02 15.64
CA ASP A 164 -6.70 -3.09 16.64
C ASP A 164 -5.44 -3.98 16.47
N ALA A 165 -4.35 -3.43 15.91
CA ALA A 165 -3.10 -4.14 15.63
C ALA A 165 -2.55 -4.95 16.83
N ARG A 166 -2.63 -4.39 18.04
CA ARG A 166 -2.18 -5.09 19.26
C ARG A 166 -3.02 -6.32 19.60
N HIS A 167 -4.32 -6.24 19.32
CA HIS A 167 -5.22 -7.39 19.47
C HIS A 167 -4.90 -8.47 18.43
N VAL A 168 -4.74 -8.08 17.18
CA VAL A 168 -4.38 -8.99 16.07
C VAL A 168 -3.02 -9.64 16.31
N LEU A 169 -2.03 -8.88 16.78
CA LEU A 169 -0.71 -9.42 17.17
C LEU A 169 -0.85 -10.52 18.22
N LYS A 170 -1.71 -10.31 19.23
CA LYS A 170 -1.96 -11.32 20.26
C LYS A 170 -2.59 -12.59 19.67
N LEU A 171 -3.61 -12.43 18.82
CA LEU A 171 -4.27 -13.55 18.12
C LEU A 171 -3.25 -14.36 17.30
N MET A 172 -2.40 -13.70 16.52
CA MET A 172 -1.37 -14.36 15.71
C MET A 172 -0.38 -15.13 16.58
N ARG A 173 0.05 -14.58 17.73
CA ARG A 173 0.92 -15.27 18.69
C ARG A 173 0.24 -16.46 19.37
N ASP A 174 -1.05 -16.39 19.58
CA ASP A 174 -1.82 -17.51 20.13
C ASP A 174 -1.95 -18.64 19.11
N ILE A 175 -2.14 -18.32 17.81
CA ILE A 175 -2.08 -19.30 16.71
C ILE A 175 -0.72 -20.00 16.67
N GLN A 176 0.39 -19.25 16.76
CA GLN A 176 1.75 -19.81 16.76
C GLN A 176 1.98 -20.83 17.88
N LYS A 177 1.31 -20.65 19.02
CA LYS A 177 1.41 -21.57 20.18
C LYS A 177 0.49 -22.77 20.08
N GLY A 178 -0.29 -22.90 18.98
CA GLY A 178 -1.27 -23.96 18.83
C GLY A 178 -2.52 -23.80 19.72
N GLY A 179 -2.82 -22.58 20.12
CA GLY A 179 -3.83 -22.22 21.10
C GLY A 179 -5.03 -21.46 20.54
N ALA A 180 -5.47 -21.76 19.32
CA ALA A 180 -6.74 -21.24 18.78
C ALA A 180 -7.79 -22.32 18.67
#